data_51fc8bf9673b2c8ed94a0110cee57408
#
_entry.id   51fc8bf9673b2c8ed94a0110cee57408
#
_cell.length_a   1.000
_cell.length_b   1.000
_cell.length_c   1.000
_cell.angle_alpha   90.00
_cell.angle_beta   90.00
_cell.angle_gamma   90.00
#
_symmetry.space_group_name_H-M   'P 1'
#
loop_
_entity.id
_entity.type
_entity.pdbx_description
1 polymer ?
#
loop_
_entity_poly.entity_id
_entity_poly.type
_entity_poly.pdbx_seq_one_letter_code
_entity_poly.pdbx_strand_id
1 'polypeptide(L)'
;MYRICLVCLGNICRSPMAEVVLREELDRAGLSDRVEVDSAGTGDWHLGESMDRGARAELSRRGYDGAGHRARQFEPSWFGRYDLVAAMDASNLERLRRSAPDEQATDRIALFLSFDPAAGRDLEVPDPYNGGPEEYALVFDLIQPAARGLAGQLAQMLTGRPAASG
;
A
#
# COMPACT_ATOMS: atom_id res chain seq x y z
N MET A 1 4.11 -0.27 -18.19
CA MET A 1 4.32 -0.50 -16.76
C MET A 1 3.27 0.25 -15.96
N TYR A 2 2.46 -0.45 -15.20
CA TYR A 2 1.51 0.15 -14.27
C TYR A 2 2.22 0.45 -12.94
N ARG A 3 2.10 1.65 -12.41
CA ARG A 3 2.85 2.09 -11.23
C ARG A 3 1.94 2.50 -10.10
N ILE A 4 2.21 1.96 -8.92
CA ILE A 4 1.42 2.16 -7.70
C ILE A 4 2.31 2.74 -6.60
N CYS A 5 1.81 3.75 -5.89
CA CYS A 5 2.42 4.22 -4.65
C CYS A 5 1.44 4.04 -3.49
N LEU A 6 1.87 3.33 -2.46
CA LEU A 6 1.10 3.12 -1.24
C LEU A 6 1.52 4.17 -0.20
N VAL A 7 0.56 4.86 0.41
CA VAL A 7 0.86 6.03 1.24
C VAL A 7 0.24 5.91 2.62
N CYS A 8 1.05 6.10 3.64
CA CYS A 8 0.61 6.28 5.03
C CYS A 8 1.19 7.57 5.60
N LEU A 9 1.23 7.74 6.92
CA LEU A 9 1.74 8.95 7.53
C LEU A 9 3.27 9.02 7.49
N GLY A 10 3.95 8.04 8.09
CA GLY A 10 5.40 8.05 8.27
C GLY A 10 6.21 7.16 7.36
N ASN A 11 5.56 6.32 6.58
CA ASN A 11 6.20 5.35 5.68
C ASN A 11 7.17 4.38 6.39
N ILE A 12 6.84 3.98 7.61
CA ILE A 12 7.61 2.96 8.35
C ILE A 12 6.79 1.75 8.79
N CYS A 13 5.46 1.83 8.82
CA CYS A 13 4.59 0.73 9.26
C CYS A 13 3.66 0.26 8.14
N ARG A 14 2.52 0.93 7.96
CA ARG A 14 1.41 0.47 7.11
C ARG A 14 1.75 0.38 5.63
N SER A 15 2.22 1.46 5.04
CA SER A 15 2.51 1.48 3.60
C SER A 15 3.68 0.57 3.22
N PRO A 16 4.78 0.47 4.00
CA PRO A 16 5.82 -0.48 3.65
C PRO A 16 5.38 -1.94 3.85
N MET A 17 4.54 -2.25 4.85
CA MET A 17 3.95 -3.59 4.98
C MET A 17 3.10 -3.92 3.76
N ALA A 18 2.26 -2.99 3.33
CA ALA A 18 1.41 -3.18 2.15
C ALA A 18 2.23 -3.34 0.88
N GLU A 19 3.33 -2.61 0.74
CA GLU A 19 4.23 -2.73 -0.41
C GLU A 19 4.79 -4.15 -0.52
N VAL A 20 5.30 -4.70 0.57
CA VAL A 20 5.86 -6.07 0.59
C VAL A 20 4.79 -7.10 0.24
N VAL A 21 3.61 -7.00 0.86
CA VAL A 21 2.51 -7.94 0.65
C VAL A 21 1.97 -7.85 -0.78
N LEU A 22 1.78 -6.64 -1.29
CA LEU A 22 1.28 -6.44 -2.65
C LEU A 22 2.25 -6.97 -3.70
N ARG A 23 3.55 -6.76 -3.52
CA ARG A 23 4.55 -7.33 -4.44
C ARG A 23 4.44 -8.84 -4.53
N GLU A 24 4.25 -9.52 -3.40
CA GLU A 24 4.09 -10.97 -3.38
C GLU A 24 2.81 -11.40 -4.09
N GLU A 25 1.68 -10.71 -3.86
CA GLU A 25 0.43 -11.03 -4.53
C GLU A 25 0.52 -10.79 -6.06
N LEU A 26 1.24 -9.76 -6.48
CA LEU A 26 1.49 -9.50 -7.90
C LEU A 26 2.38 -10.57 -8.52
N ASP A 27 3.38 -11.03 -7.79
CA ASP A 27 4.25 -12.13 -8.25
C ASP A 27 3.45 -13.41 -8.45
N ARG A 28 2.60 -13.75 -7.49
CA ARG A 28 1.69 -14.91 -7.60
C ARG A 28 0.72 -14.80 -8.76
N ALA A 29 0.33 -13.58 -9.11
CA ALA A 29 -0.55 -13.31 -10.26
C ALA A 29 0.20 -13.23 -11.60
N GLY A 30 1.53 -13.37 -11.59
CA GLY A 30 2.35 -13.29 -12.80
C GLY A 30 2.52 -11.87 -13.34
N LEU A 31 2.41 -10.84 -12.49
CA LEU A 31 2.39 -9.44 -12.89
C LEU A 31 3.66 -8.67 -12.52
N SER A 32 4.69 -9.32 -11.96
CA SER A 32 5.91 -8.64 -11.48
C SER A 32 6.60 -7.80 -12.56
N ASP A 33 6.51 -8.22 -13.81
CA ASP A 33 7.13 -7.50 -14.94
C ASP A 33 6.23 -6.38 -15.50
N ARG A 34 5.03 -6.24 -15.00
CA ARG A 34 4.02 -5.31 -15.53
C ARG A 34 3.55 -4.26 -14.54
N VAL A 35 3.82 -4.46 -13.25
CA VAL A 35 3.38 -3.57 -12.17
C VAL A 35 4.55 -3.27 -11.25
N GLU A 36 4.81 -1.99 -11.01
CA GLU A 36 5.76 -1.52 -10.01
C GLU A 36 5.01 -1.01 -8.79
N VAL A 37 5.51 -1.34 -7.60
CA VAL A 37 4.95 -0.89 -6.33
C VAL A 37 6.01 -0.15 -5.53
N ASP A 38 5.68 1.07 -5.12
CA ASP A 38 6.47 1.86 -4.20
C ASP A 38 5.62 2.24 -3.00
N SER A 39 6.24 2.80 -1.98
CA SER A 39 5.54 3.39 -0.84
C SER A 39 6.17 4.70 -0.41
N ALA A 40 5.38 5.56 0.23
CA ALA A 40 5.82 6.85 0.74
C ALA A 40 4.96 7.28 1.93
N GLY A 41 5.38 8.33 2.63
CA GLY A 41 4.60 8.93 3.70
C GLY A 41 4.11 10.31 3.30
N THR A 42 3.04 10.79 3.95
CA THR A 42 2.63 12.18 3.83
C THR A 42 3.53 13.09 4.66
N GLY A 43 4.14 12.57 5.73
CA GLY A 43 5.07 13.30 6.58
C GLY A 43 6.53 12.96 6.30
N ASP A 44 7.42 13.70 6.96
CA ASP A 44 8.87 13.60 6.75
C ASP A 44 9.65 13.17 8.01
N TRP A 45 8.94 12.80 9.08
CA TRP A 45 9.59 12.55 10.39
C TRP A 45 10.58 11.40 10.39
N HIS A 46 10.41 10.43 9.47
CA HIS A 46 11.17 9.19 9.43
C HIS A 46 12.01 9.02 8.17
N LEU A 47 12.30 10.11 7.45
CA LEU A 47 13.04 10.05 6.18
C LEU A 47 14.33 9.24 6.32
N GLY A 48 14.51 8.27 5.42
CA GLY A 48 15.68 7.40 5.39
C GLY A 48 15.71 6.27 6.40
N GLU A 49 14.74 6.23 7.33
CA GLU A 49 14.67 5.17 8.33
C GLU A 49 14.21 3.85 7.71
N SER A 50 14.65 2.76 8.31
CA SER A 50 14.19 1.41 7.95
C SER A 50 12.75 1.20 8.44
N MET A 51 12.14 0.10 7.98
CA MET A 51 10.82 -0.31 8.44
C MET A 51 10.81 -0.49 9.96
N ASP A 52 9.74 -0.05 10.61
CA ASP A 52 9.51 -0.19 12.04
C ASP A 52 9.69 -1.65 12.50
N ARG A 53 10.24 -1.84 13.71
CA ARG A 53 10.53 -3.18 14.25
C ARG A 53 9.30 -4.07 14.34
N GLY A 54 8.18 -3.52 14.80
CA GLY A 54 6.93 -4.27 14.92
C GLY A 54 6.41 -4.72 13.56
N ALA A 55 6.47 -3.83 12.57
CA ALA A 55 6.08 -4.14 11.20
C ALA A 55 6.96 -5.24 10.60
N ARG A 56 8.27 -5.13 10.75
CA ARG A 56 9.22 -6.16 10.27
C ARG A 56 9.02 -7.50 10.95
N ALA A 57 8.80 -7.48 12.27
CA ALA A 57 8.56 -8.71 13.04
C ALA A 57 7.30 -9.44 12.56
N GLU A 58 6.21 -8.69 12.32
CA GLU A 58 4.97 -9.29 11.83
C GLU A 58 5.14 -9.86 10.43
N LEU A 59 5.78 -9.12 9.52
CA LEU A 59 6.08 -9.63 8.18
C LEU A 59 6.91 -10.89 8.24
N SER A 60 7.98 -10.90 9.05
CA SER A 60 8.86 -12.04 9.21
C SER A 60 8.11 -13.27 9.73
N ARG A 61 7.24 -13.07 10.72
CA ARG A 61 6.38 -14.12 11.27
C ARG A 61 5.47 -14.75 10.21
N ARG A 62 5.07 -13.97 9.21
CA ARG A 62 4.20 -14.40 8.10
C ARG A 62 5.00 -14.89 6.88
N GLY A 63 6.33 -14.93 6.96
CA GLY A 63 7.18 -15.42 5.88
C GLY A 63 7.60 -14.37 4.87
N TYR A 64 7.46 -13.09 5.20
CA TYR A 64 7.86 -11.97 4.33
C TYR A 64 9.12 -11.28 4.84
N ASP A 65 9.85 -10.62 3.94
CA ASP A 65 11.06 -9.87 4.28
C ASP A 65 10.83 -8.38 4.10
N GLY A 66 10.89 -7.63 5.20
CA GLY A 66 10.77 -6.17 5.21
C GLY A 66 12.11 -5.43 5.20
N ALA A 67 13.24 -6.14 5.10
CA ALA A 67 14.55 -5.51 5.05
C ALA A 67 14.74 -4.71 3.76
N GLY A 68 15.58 -3.69 3.82
CA GLY A 68 15.89 -2.85 2.67
C GLY A 68 14.95 -1.66 2.46
N HIS A 69 13.81 -1.61 3.17
CA HIS A 69 12.93 -0.45 3.09
C HIS A 69 13.62 0.81 3.65
N ARG A 70 13.41 1.95 2.98
CA ARG A 70 13.81 3.27 3.45
C ARG A 70 12.65 4.23 3.27
N ALA A 71 12.26 4.90 4.37
CA ALA A 71 11.13 5.81 4.36
C ALA A 71 11.37 7.02 3.45
N ARG A 72 10.34 7.39 2.67
CA ARG A 72 10.34 8.53 1.76
C ARG A 72 9.09 9.35 1.99
N GLN A 73 9.17 10.64 1.65
CA GLN A 73 8.00 11.51 1.66
C GLN A 73 7.41 11.61 0.25
N PHE A 74 6.09 11.48 0.15
CA PHE A 74 5.39 11.68 -1.11
C PHE A 74 5.41 13.17 -1.48
N GLU A 75 5.81 13.47 -2.71
CA GLU A 75 5.87 14.83 -3.23
C GLU A 75 4.78 15.04 -4.28
N PRO A 76 4.17 16.25 -4.36
CA PRO A 76 3.12 16.51 -5.35
C PRO A 76 3.55 16.26 -6.80
N SER A 77 4.83 16.47 -7.12
CA SER A 77 5.38 16.18 -8.45
C SER A 77 5.32 14.68 -8.82
N TRP A 78 5.16 13.81 -7.83
CA TRP A 78 5.15 12.36 -8.06
C TRP A 78 3.83 11.84 -8.62
N PHE A 79 2.74 12.61 -8.54
CA PHE A 79 1.46 12.16 -9.10
C PHE A 79 1.57 11.78 -10.59
N GLY A 80 2.43 12.46 -11.33
CA GLY A 80 2.66 12.12 -12.73
C GLY A 80 3.40 10.80 -12.98
N ARG A 81 3.98 10.21 -11.93
CA ARG A 81 4.73 8.95 -12.03
C ARG A 81 3.86 7.72 -11.79
N TYR A 82 2.72 7.89 -11.14
CA TYR A 82 1.90 6.76 -10.66
C TYR A 82 0.54 6.74 -11.32
N ASP A 83 0.08 5.54 -11.62
CA ASP A 83 -1.27 5.29 -12.13
C ASP A 83 -2.27 5.18 -10.99
N LEU A 84 -1.80 4.76 -9.81
CA LEU A 84 -2.61 4.64 -8.60
C LEU A 84 -1.79 5.10 -7.40
N VAL A 85 -2.41 5.95 -6.56
CA VAL A 85 -1.88 6.34 -5.27
C VAL A 85 -2.89 5.89 -4.21
N ALA A 86 -2.54 4.90 -3.42
CA ALA A 86 -3.46 4.27 -2.47
C ALA A 86 -3.11 4.67 -1.03
N ALA A 87 -4.07 5.28 -0.36
CA ALA A 87 -3.93 5.77 1.01
C ALA A 87 -4.39 4.72 2.04
N MET A 88 -3.73 4.67 3.18
CA MET A 88 -4.05 3.72 4.24
C MET A 88 -5.24 4.15 5.10
N ASP A 89 -5.50 5.44 5.22
CA ASP A 89 -6.63 5.97 5.98
C ASP A 89 -7.19 7.27 5.38
N ALA A 90 -8.30 7.75 5.93
CA ALA A 90 -8.96 8.96 5.43
C ALA A 90 -8.11 10.21 5.59
N SER A 91 -7.27 10.28 6.63
CA SER A 91 -6.35 11.40 6.84
C SER A 91 -5.28 11.47 5.73
N ASN A 92 -4.69 10.32 5.42
CA ASN A 92 -3.72 10.23 4.30
C ASN A 92 -4.38 10.59 2.99
N LEU A 93 -5.60 10.09 2.75
CA LEU A 93 -6.38 10.37 1.54
C LEU A 93 -6.62 11.87 1.37
N GLU A 94 -7.06 12.52 2.42
CA GLU A 94 -7.35 13.97 2.39
C GLU A 94 -6.10 14.80 2.11
N ARG A 95 -4.98 14.47 2.75
CA ARG A 95 -3.71 15.15 2.52
C ARG A 95 -3.25 15.00 1.07
N LEU A 96 -3.37 13.81 0.50
CA LEU A 96 -3.05 13.57 -0.89
C LEU A 96 -3.94 14.39 -1.82
N ARG A 97 -5.25 14.44 -1.55
CA ARG A 97 -6.19 15.22 -2.34
C ARG A 97 -5.86 16.72 -2.33
N ARG A 98 -5.48 17.25 -1.17
CA ARG A 98 -5.07 18.66 -1.04
C ARG A 98 -3.80 18.98 -1.82
N SER A 99 -2.89 18.04 -1.96
CA SER A 99 -1.62 18.22 -2.67
C SER A 99 -1.72 17.91 -4.16
N ALA A 100 -2.81 17.31 -4.61
CA ALA A 100 -2.99 16.95 -6.01
C ALA A 100 -3.07 18.20 -6.90
N PRO A 101 -2.27 18.25 -7.98
CA PRO A 101 -2.21 19.46 -8.83
C PRO A 101 -3.43 19.67 -9.70
N ASP A 102 -4.22 18.63 -9.98
CA ASP A 102 -5.37 18.67 -10.89
C ASP A 102 -6.36 17.53 -10.63
N GLU A 103 -7.45 17.48 -11.38
CA GLU A 103 -8.45 16.42 -11.26
C GLU A 103 -7.92 15.06 -11.68
N GLN A 104 -7.03 15.00 -12.65
CA GLN A 104 -6.45 13.73 -13.09
C GLN A 104 -5.65 13.09 -11.95
N ALA A 105 -4.89 13.88 -11.22
CA ALA A 105 -4.17 13.39 -10.05
C ALA A 105 -5.13 12.93 -8.95
N THR A 106 -6.17 13.71 -8.68
CA THR A 106 -7.20 13.35 -7.68
C THR A 106 -7.89 12.04 -8.03
N ASP A 107 -8.20 11.81 -9.30
CA ASP A 107 -8.87 10.59 -9.78
C ASP A 107 -8.01 9.32 -9.58
N ARG A 108 -6.70 9.47 -9.41
CA ARG A 108 -5.78 8.36 -9.17
C ARG A 108 -5.64 7.98 -7.71
N ILE A 109 -6.27 8.73 -6.80
CA ILE A 109 -6.17 8.51 -5.36
C ILE A 109 -7.33 7.64 -4.89
N ALA A 110 -7.04 6.60 -4.11
CA ALA A 110 -8.05 5.72 -3.53
C ALA A 110 -7.62 5.26 -2.14
N LEU A 111 -8.56 4.76 -1.35
CA LEU A 111 -8.25 4.05 -0.11
C LEU A 111 -7.83 2.61 -0.45
N PHE A 112 -6.72 2.16 0.13
CA PHE A 112 -6.19 0.83 -0.15
C PHE A 112 -7.18 -0.29 0.17
N LEU A 113 -7.89 -0.18 1.30
CA LEU A 113 -8.87 -1.20 1.68
C LEU A 113 -10.10 -1.25 0.76
N SER A 114 -10.30 -0.25 -0.12
CA SER A 114 -11.36 -0.32 -1.11
C SER A 114 -11.18 -1.45 -2.13
N PHE A 115 -9.96 -2.00 -2.22
CA PHE A 115 -9.67 -3.13 -3.12
C PHE A 115 -9.98 -4.49 -2.50
N ASP A 116 -10.31 -4.56 -1.21
CA ASP A 116 -10.79 -5.77 -0.57
C ASP A 116 -12.28 -5.94 -0.89
N PRO A 117 -12.67 -6.98 -1.67
CA PRO A 117 -14.07 -7.17 -2.04
C PRO A 117 -14.97 -7.51 -0.85
N ALA A 118 -14.38 -7.96 0.27
CA ALA A 118 -15.11 -8.28 1.48
C ALA A 118 -15.11 -7.14 2.51
N ALA A 119 -14.48 -5.99 2.19
CA ALA A 119 -14.44 -4.86 3.11
C ALA A 119 -15.84 -4.28 3.33
N GLY A 120 -16.13 -3.92 4.58
CA GLY A 120 -17.34 -3.22 4.95
C GLY A 120 -17.23 -1.72 4.69
N ARG A 121 -17.80 -0.91 5.59
CA ARG A 121 -17.75 0.55 5.48
C ARG A 121 -16.47 1.16 6.02
N ASP A 122 -15.79 0.46 6.92
CA ASP A 122 -14.51 0.92 7.47
C ASP A 122 -13.39 0.54 6.51
N LEU A 123 -12.87 1.54 5.80
CA LEU A 123 -11.81 1.37 4.82
C LEU A 123 -10.49 1.95 5.34
N GLU A 124 -10.31 2.04 6.65
CA GLU A 124 -9.11 2.57 7.26
C GLU A 124 -8.25 1.47 7.87
N VAL A 125 -6.95 1.51 7.59
CA VAL A 125 -5.95 0.70 8.27
C VAL A 125 -5.52 1.48 9.52
N PRO A 126 -5.73 0.97 10.74
CA PRO A 126 -5.29 1.67 11.95
C PRO A 126 -3.78 1.78 12.02
N ASP A 127 -3.29 2.85 12.65
CA ASP A 127 -1.85 3.06 12.82
C ASP A 127 -1.33 2.23 14.00
N PRO A 128 -0.45 1.23 13.76
CA PRO A 128 0.04 0.37 14.83
C PRO A 128 1.25 0.94 15.56
N TYR A 129 1.76 2.12 15.18
CA TYR A 129 2.98 2.70 15.71
C TYR A 129 2.94 2.76 17.26
N ASN A 130 3.98 2.25 17.90
CA ASN A 130 4.07 2.07 19.35
C ASN A 130 3.05 1.08 19.95
N GLY A 131 2.34 0.33 19.11
CA GLY A 131 1.47 -0.74 19.57
C GLY A 131 2.21 -2.05 19.81
N GLY A 132 1.47 -3.05 20.27
CA GLY A 132 2.00 -4.39 20.48
C GLY A 132 1.84 -5.29 19.24
N PRO A 133 2.29 -6.57 19.35
CA PRO A 133 2.20 -7.50 18.22
C PRO A 133 0.79 -7.69 17.66
N GLU A 134 -0.23 -7.56 18.49
CA GLU A 134 -1.64 -7.72 18.07
C GLU A 134 -2.07 -6.64 17.11
N GLU A 135 -1.62 -5.39 17.30
CA GLU A 135 -1.94 -4.27 16.41
C GLU A 135 -1.28 -4.46 15.04
N TYR A 136 -0.06 -4.96 15.00
CA TYR A 136 0.63 -5.26 13.74
C TYR A 136 0.00 -6.45 13.02
N ALA A 137 -0.45 -7.46 13.75
CA ALA A 137 -1.18 -8.59 13.19
C ALA A 137 -2.49 -8.13 12.55
N LEU A 138 -3.24 -7.25 13.21
CA LEU A 138 -4.46 -6.68 12.67
C LEU A 138 -4.20 -5.92 11.36
N VAL A 139 -3.15 -5.11 11.32
CA VAL A 139 -2.76 -4.37 10.12
C VAL A 139 -2.49 -5.33 8.96
N PHE A 140 -1.72 -6.39 9.21
CA PHE A 140 -1.45 -7.40 8.19
C PHE A 140 -2.73 -8.06 7.68
N ASP A 141 -3.63 -8.44 8.59
CA ASP A 141 -4.88 -9.12 8.26
C ASP A 141 -5.83 -8.23 7.44
N LEU A 142 -5.74 -6.91 7.58
CA LEU A 142 -6.49 -5.97 6.74
C LEU A 142 -5.83 -5.74 5.38
N ILE A 143 -4.50 -5.70 5.34
CA ILE A 143 -3.73 -5.42 4.13
C ILE A 143 -3.78 -6.59 3.14
N GLN A 144 -3.65 -7.81 3.60
CA GLN A 144 -3.52 -8.97 2.70
C GLN A 144 -4.71 -9.16 1.78
N PRO A 145 -5.97 -9.14 2.24
CA PRO A 145 -7.13 -9.25 1.34
C PRO A 145 -7.22 -8.11 0.32
N ALA A 146 -6.87 -6.88 0.73
CA ALA A 146 -6.87 -5.73 -0.17
C ALA A 146 -5.78 -5.87 -1.24
N ALA A 147 -4.58 -6.32 -0.86
CA ALA A 147 -3.49 -6.58 -1.81
C ALA A 147 -3.88 -7.66 -2.82
N ARG A 148 -4.50 -8.74 -2.35
CA ARG A 148 -4.98 -9.82 -3.21
C ARG A 148 -6.07 -9.33 -4.15
N GLY A 149 -7.02 -8.54 -3.66
CA GLY A 149 -8.09 -7.95 -4.47
C GLY A 149 -7.55 -7.02 -5.56
N LEU A 150 -6.59 -6.17 -5.21
CA LEU A 150 -5.95 -5.26 -6.17
C LEU A 150 -5.18 -6.05 -7.24
N ALA A 151 -4.39 -7.04 -6.84
CA ALA A 151 -3.67 -7.90 -7.78
C ALA A 151 -4.62 -8.60 -8.76
N GLY A 152 -5.77 -9.08 -8.26
CA GLY A 152 -6.81 -9.69 -9.09
C GLY A 152 -7.41 -8.73 -10.10
N GLN A 153 -7.73 -7.49 -9.68
CA GLN A 153 -8.24 -6.47 -10.60
C GLN A 153 -7.21 -6.11 -11.67
N LEU A 154 -5.95 -5.96 -11.29
CA LEU A 154 -4.87 -5.65 -12.24
C LEU A 154 -4.64 -6.80 -13.22
N ALA A 155 -4.71 -8.05 -12.75
CA ALA A 155 -4.60 -9.21 -13.63
C ALA A 155 -5.68 -9.19 -14.71
N GLN A 156 -6.92 -8.93 -14.34
CA GLN A 156 -8.02 -8.80 -15.29
C GLN A 156 -7.82 -7.63 -16.26
N MET A 157 -7.43 -6.46 -15.72
CA MET A 157 -7.26 -5.24 -16.53
C MET A 157 -6.10 -5.36 -17.52
N LEU A 158 -4.95 -5.91 -17.07
CA LEU A 158 -3.72 -5.93 -17.87
C LEU A 158 -3.59 -7.16 -18.77
N THR A 159 -4.25 -8.27 -18.46
CA THR A 159 -4.13 -9.53 -19.22
C THR A 159 -5.43 -10.00 -19.83
N GLY A 160 -6.56 -9.46 -19.43
CA GLY A 160 -7.88 -9.91 -19.84
C GLY A 160 -8.28 -11.28 -19.25
N ARG A 161 -7.49 -11.82 -18.32
CA ARG A 161 -7.80 -13.09 -17.66
C ARG A 161 -8.52 -12.84 -16.34
N PRO A 162 -9.53 -13.65 -15.97
CA PRO A 162 -10.15 -13.54 -14.66
C PRO A 162 -9.13 -13.80 -13.56
N ALA A 163 -9.35 -13.19 -12.38
CA ALA A 163 -8.53 -13.44 -11.21
C ALA A 163 -8.54 -14.93 -10.88
N ALA A 164 -7.39 -15.48 -10.50
CA ALA A 164 -7.31 -16.86 -10.06
C ALA A 164 -8.20 -17.02 -8.81
N SER A 165 -9.08 -18.02 -8.86
CA SER A 165 -9.89 -18.39 -7.70
C SER A 165 -8.95 -19.04 -6.69
N GLY A 166 -8.62 -18.30 -5.65
CA GLY A 166 -7.77 -18.77 -4.56
C GLY A 166 -8.57 -19.31 -3.40
#